data_c3721766caf7a8409224861aa422f214
#
_entry.id   c3721766caf7a8409224861aa422f214
#
_cell.length_a   1.000
_cell.length_b   1.000
_cell.length_c   1.000
_cell.angle_alpha   90.00
_cell.angle_beta   90.00
_cell.angle_gamma   90.00
#
_symmetry.space_group_name_H-M   'P 1'
#
loop_
_entity.id
_entity.type
_entity.pdbx_description
1 polymer ?
#
loop_
_entity_poly.entity_id
_entity_poly.type
_entity_poly.pdbx_seq_one_letter_code
_entity_poly.pdbx_strand_id
1 'polypeptide(L)'
;MNDNQTEKKNRRLLRGAAWIMMPLMMLAAILLASLQTGASSHREAPLISKDPYADNTDTYVWVPSGQTKNIVLAASWIPFEGPEGGPNYFEWDDRVLYDIHVDHDGDAVADVTYTLSSRTEV
;
A
#
# COMPACT_ATOMS: atom_id res chain seq x y z
N MET A 1 -3.95 49.69 -37.92
CA MET A 1 -2.66 49.79 -37.20
C MET A 1 -2.77 49.41 -35.73
N ASN A 2 -3.68 48.51 -35.36
CA ASN A 2 -3.98 48.14 -33.95
C ASN A 2 -3.79 46.66 -33.58
N ASP A 3 -3.61 45.77 -34.56
CA ASP A 3 -3.52 44.32 -34.33
C ASP A 3 -2.26 43.89 -33.59
N ASN A 4 -1.14 44.50 -33.87
CA ASN A 4 0.17 44.14 -33.33
C ASN A 4 0.29 44.44 -31.81
N GLN A 5 -0.44 45.42 -31.31
CA GLN A 5 -0.44 45.77 -29.88
C GLN A 5 -1.32 44.81 -29.07
N THR A 6 -2.41 44.36 -29.65
CA THR A 6 -3.33 43.39 -29.04
C THR A 6 -2.67 42.02 -28.94
N GLU A 7 -1.97 41.58 -29.97
CA GLU A 7 -1.24 40.33 -29.98
C GLU A 7 -0.09 40.33 -28.96
N LYS A 8 0.68 41.40 -28.85
CA LYS A 8 1.75 41.53 -27.84
C LYS A 8 1.20 41.51 -26.41
N LYS A 9 0.06 42.16 -26.17
CA LYS A 9 -0.62 42.15 -24.86
C LYS A 9 -1.09 40.76 -24.49
N ASN A 10 -1.72 40.03 -25.41
CA ASN A 10 -2.19 38.67 -25.18
C ASN A 10 -1.04 37.68 -24.91
N ARG A 11 0.06 37.77 -25.63
CA ARG A 11 1.27 37.00 -25.40
C ARG A 11 1.90 37.25 -24.02
N ARG A 12 1.85 38.51 -23.53
CA ARG A 12 2.33 38.85 -22.18
C ARG A 12 1.42 38.28 -21.10
N LEU A 13 0.10 38.35 -21.28
CA LEU A 13 -0.88 37.78 -20.36
C LEU A 13 -0.78 36.25 -20.30
N LEU A 14 -0.64 35.59 -21.44
CA LEU A 14 -0.46 34.13 -21.51
C LEU A 14 0.85 33.69 -20.85
N ARG A 15 1.94 34.45 -21.04
CA ARG A 15 3.22 34.17 -20.36
C ARG A 15 3.11 34.38 -18.85
N GLY A 16 2.45 35.46 -18.40
CA GLY A 16 2.21 35.68 -16.96
C GLY A 16 1.35 34.61 -16.32
N ALA A 17 0.30 34.17 -17.00
CA ALA A 17 -0.55 33.07 -16.53
C ALA A 17 0.23 31.74 -16.46
N ALA A 18 1.09 31.44 -17.42
CA ALA A 18 1.90 30.24 -17.43
C ALA A 18 2.87 30.16 -16.23
N TRP A 19 3.47 31.28 -15.84
CA TRP A 19 4.36 31.34 -14.68
C TRP A 19 3.66 31.08 -13.33
N ILE A 20 2.37 31.34 -13.24
CA ILE A 20 1.55 31.09 -12.05
C ILE A 20 0.97 29.69 -12.09
N MET A 21 0.51 29.25 -13.27
CA MET A 21 -0.14 27.95 -13.43
C MET A 21 0.84 26.78 -13.25
N MET A 22 2.09 26.95 -13.69
CA MET A 22 3.10 25.90 -13.63
C MET A 22 3.46 25.46 -12.20
N PRO A 23 3.75 26.37 -11.25
CA PRO A 23 3.98 25.99 -9.86
C PRO A 23 2.72 25.45 -9.17
N LEU A 24 1.53 25.94 -9.54
CA LEU A 24 0.27 25.43 -9.00
C LEU A 24 -0.01 24.00 -9.45
N MET A 25 0.23 23.68 -10.72
CA MET A 25 0.13 22.30 -11.22
C MET A 25 1.17 21.37 -10.58
N MET A 26 2.38 21.86 -10.36
CA MET A 26 3.44 21.10 -9.71
C MET A 26 3.08 20.80 -8.23
N LEU A 27 2.53 21.80 -7.53
CA LEU A 27 2.04 21.61 -6.16
C LEU A 27 0.87 20.61 -6.11
N ALA A 28 -0.08 20.71 -7.03
CA ALA A 28 -1.19 19.77 -7.14
C ALA A 28 -0.70 18.33 -7.44
N ALA A 29 0.30 18.17 -8.31
CA ALA A 29 0.89 16.87 -8.60
C ALA A 29 1.60 16.26 -7.38
N ILE A 30 2.32 17.07 -6.58
CA ILE A 30 2.96 16.63 -5.34
C ILE A 30 1.91 16.22 -4.30
N LEU A 31 0.84 16.99 -4.15
CA LEU A 31 -0.25 16.66 -3.23
C LEU A 31 -0.99 15.38 -3.64
N LEU A 32 -1.21 15.15 -4.94
CA LEU A 32 -1.83 13.94 -5.45
C LEU A 32 -0.92 12.72 -5.31
N ALA A 33 0.40 12.89 -5.50
CA ALA A 33 1.37 11.81 -5.30
C ALA A 33 1.44 11.36 -3.83
N SER A 34 1.28 12.29 -2.88
CA SER A 34 1.30 11.97 -1.45
C SER A 34 0.06 11.17 -0.98
N LEU A 35 -1.04 11.19 -1.74
CA LEU A 35 -2.24 10.39 -1.43
C LEU A 35 -2.09 8.91 -1.78
N GLN A 36 -1.04 8.52 -2.50
CA GLN A 36 -0.80 7.14 -2.93
C GLN A 36 0.28 6.42 -2.12
N THR A 37 0.85 7.05 -1.10
CA THR A 37 1.76 6.35 -0.20
C THR A 37 0.97 5.52 0.79
N GLY A 38 0.52 4.36 0.37
CA GLY A 38 0.24 3.27 1.28
C GLY A 38 1.59 2.86 1.89
N ALA A 39 1.99 3.51 2.96
CA ALA A 39 3.16 3.09 3.70
C ALA A 39 2.80 1.82 4.44
N SER A 40 3.27 0.70 3.96
CA SER A 40 3.30 -0.54 4.72
C SER A 40 4.34 -0.35 5.82
N SER A 41 3.90 -0.30 7.06
CA SER A 41 4.74 -0.09 8.22
C SER A 41 5.16 -1.45 8.76
N HIS A 42 6.41 -1.85 8.50
CA HIS A 42 6.96 -3.12 8.94
C HIS A 42 8.00 -2.88 10.03
N ARG A 43 8.07 -3.74 11.04
CA ARG A 43 9.02 -3.74 12.17
C ARG A 43 9.23 -2.42 12.90
N GLU A 44 9.28 -1.30 12.19
CA GLU A 44 9.47 0.05 12.72
C GLU A 44 8.20 0.64 13.35
N ALA A 45 7.03 0.08 13.07
CA ALA A 45 5.81 0.50 13.73
C ALA A 45 5.88 0.19 15.23
N PRO A 46 5.60 1.15 16.12
CA PRO A 46 5.81 0.98 17.57
C PRO A 46 5.03 -0.19 18.16
N LEU A 47 3.86 -0.53 17.60
CA LEU A 47 3.01 -1.61 18.10
C LEU A 47 3.57 -3.00 17.78
N ILE A 48 4.23 -3.16 16.61
CA ILE A 48 4.71 -4.45 16.12
C ILE A 48 6.21 -4.66 16.28
N SER A 49 6.98 -3.59 16.56
CA SER A 49 8.45 -3.63 16.61
C SER A 49 9.01 -4.63 17.61
N LYS A 50 8.24 -5.02 18.63
CA LYS A 50 8.62 -5.99 19.67
C LYS A 50 8.18 -7.42 19.34
N ASP A 51 7.36 -7.60 18.32
CA ASP A 51 6.83 -8.90 17.92
C ASP A 51 6.84 -9.05 16.38
N PRO A 52 8.04 -9.18 15.80
CA PRO A 52 8.17 -9.27 14.34
C PRO A 52 7.56 -10.55 13.75
N TYR A 53 7.31 -11.57 14.55
CA TYR A 53 6.65 -12.80 14.08
C TYR A 53 5.17 -12.59 13.82
N ALA A 54 4.54 -11.62 14.46
CA ALA A 54 3.16 -11.25 14.24
C ALA A 54 2.99 -10.14 13.17
N ASP A 55 4.09 -9.61 12.63
CA ASP A 55 4.07 -8.51 11.65
C ASP A 55 3.61 -9.02 10.28
N ASN A 56 2.38 -8.64 9.89
CA ASN A 56 1.83 -8.92 8.57
C ASN A 56 2.41 -7.96 7.54
N THR A 57 2.98 -8.46 6.47
CA THR A 57 3.59 -7.64 5.42
C THR A 57 2.62 -7.31 4.29
N ASP A 58 1.97 -8.32 3.75
CA ASP A 58 1.10 -8.18 2.60
C ASP A 58 -0.07 -9.15 2.67
N THR A 59 -1.20 -8.73 2.10
CA THR A 59 -2.39 -9.57 1.94
C THR A 59 -2.88 -9.46 0.51
N TYR A 60 -3.14 -10.60 -0.11
CA TYR A 60 -3.59 -10.70 -1.49
C TYR A 60 -4.86 -11.51 -1.59
N VAL A 61 -5.73 -11.13 -2.52
CA VAL A 61 -6.94 -11.88 -2.86
C VAL A 61 -7.14 -11.88 -4.37
N TRP A 62 -7.42 -13.07 -4.93
CA TRP A 62 -7.73 -13.17 -6.36
C TRP A 62 -8.55 -14.42 -6.68
N VAL A 63 -9.19 -14.40 -7.85
CA VAL A 63 -9.85 -15.57 -8.43
C VAL A 63 -8.93 -16.19 -9.47
N PRO A 64 -8.55 -17.47 -9.35
CA PRO A 64 -7.70 -18.13 -10.35
C PRO A 64 -8.33 -18.13 -11.74
N SER A 65 -7.50 -17.98 -12.78
CA SER A 65 -7.97 -18.03 -14.17
C SER A 65 -8.67 -19.35 -14.49
N GLY A 66 -9.83 -19.26 -15.09
CA GLY A 66 -10.64 -20.42 -15.44
C GLY A 66 -11.43 -21.05 -14.29
N GLN A 67 -11.37 -20.49 -13.09
CA GLN A 67 -12.12 -20.95 -11.92
C GLN A 67 -13.03 -19.84 -11.40
N THR A 68 -14.33 -20.06 -11.38
CA THR A 68 -15.31 -19.06 -10.93
C THR A 68 -15.85 -19.32 -9.51
N LYS A 69 -15.47 -20.44 -8.91
CA LYS A 69 -16.00 -20.89 -7.61
C LYS A 69 -14.98 -20.82 -6.47
N ASN A 70 -13.72 -20.53 -6.79
CA ASN A 70 -12.64 -20.51 -5.81
C ASN A 70 -12.04 -19.11 -5.72
N ILE A 71 -11.76 -18.71 -4.52
CA ILE A 71 -10.97 -17.52 -4.18
C ILE A 71 -9.65 -18.00 -3.58
N VAL A 72 -8.56 -17.35 -3.90
CA VAL A 72 -7.27 -17.51 -3.22
C VAL A 72 -7.07 -16.33 -2.30
N LEU A 73 -6.79 -16.60 -1.05
CA LEU A 73 -6.34 -15.65 -0.05
C LEU A 73 -4.87 -15.99 0.26
N ALA A 74 -4.00 -15.00 0.22
CA ALA A 74 -2.61 -15.16 0.60
C ALA A 74 -2.19 -14.00 1.48
N ALA A 75 -1.42 -14.28 2.51
CA ALA A 75 -0.87 -13.29 3.38
C ALA A 75 0.57 -13.65 3.74
N SER A 76 1.40 -12.66 3.98
CA SER A 76 2.80 -12.80 4.34
C SER A 76 3.06 -12.16 5.70
N TRP A 77 3.94 -12.76 6.47
CA TRP A 77 4.37 -12.26 7.77
C TRP A 77 5.89 -12.29 7.86
N ILE A 78 6.43 -11.71 8.90
CA ILE A 78 7.86 -11.64 9.22
C ILE A 78 8.61 -10.87 8.14
N PRO A 79 8.61 -9.53 8.18
CA PRO A 79 9.26 -8.68 7.18
C PRO A 79 10.79 -8.79 7.22
N PHE A 80 11.41 -8.39 6.11
CA PHE A 80 12.88 -8.33 5.96
C PHE A 80 13.59 -9.68 6.04
N GLU A 81 12.99 -10.72 5.52
CA GLU A 81 13.64 -12.02 5.31
C GLU A 81 14.59 -12.00 4.11
N GLY A 82 15.59 -11.11 4.15
CA GLY A 82 16.56 -10.97 3.08
C GLY A 82 17.64 -12.07 3.13
N PRO A 83 18.25 -12.40 1.98
CA PRO A 83 19.30 -13.42 1.90
C PRO A 83 20.57 -13.06 2.69
N GLU A 84 20.75 -11.78 3.03
CA GLU A 84 21.81 -11.30 3.90
C GLU A 84 21.68 -11.77 5.35
N GLY A 85 20.51 -12.22 5.75
CA GLY A 85 20.28 -12.82 7.06
C GLY A 85 20.99 -14.16 7.27
N GLY A 86 21.62 -14.71 6.23
CA GLY A 86 22.34 -15.99 6.28
C GLY A 86 21.40 -17.18 6.37
N PRO A 87 21.84 -18.31 6.91
CA PRO A 87 21.05 -19.54 7.01
C PRO A 87 20.04 -19.50 8.16
N ASN A 88 19.45 -18.36 8.43
CA ASN A 88 18.40 -18.25 9.44
C ASN A 88 17.11 -18.83 8.88
N TYR A 89 16.45 -19.65 9.69
CA TYR A 89 15.13 -20.14 9.41
C TYR A 89 14.13 -19.33 10.22
N PHE A 90 13.17 -18.72 9.53
CA PHE A 90 12.10 -17.99 10.16
C PHE A 90 10.96 -18.98 10.45
N GLU A 91 10.73 -19.21 11.72
CA GLU A 91 9.68 -20.13 12.17
C GLU A 91 8.39 -19.35 12.44
N TRP A 92 7.27 -20.04 12.31
CA TRP A 92 6.00 -19.51 12.80
C TRP A 92 6.01 -19.51 14.34
N ASP A 93 5.50 -18.46 14.97
CA ASP A 93 5.43 -18.42 16.44
C ASP A 93 4.18 -19.15 16.93
N ASP A 94 4.37 -20.16 17.76
CA ASP A 94 3.29 -20.98 18.35
C ASP A 94 2.34 -20.17 19.26
N ARG A 95 2.71 -18.94 19.60
CA ARG A 95 1.90 -18.03 20.44
C ARG A 95 1.10 -17.05 19.62
N VAL A 96 1.31 -16.98 18.30
CA VAL A 96 0.65 -16.04 17.39
C VAL A 96 -0.50 -16.74 16.68
N LEU A 97 -1.63 -16.06 16.59
CA LEU A 97 -2.73 -16.43 15.71
C LEU A 97 -2.65 -15.55 14.44
N TYR A 98 -2.60 -16.21 13.31
CA TYR A 98 -2.51 -15.56 11.99
C TYR A 98 -3.89 -15.58 11.35
N ASP A 99 -4.57 -14.45 11.42
CA ASP A 99 -5.97 -14.34 11.00
C ASP A 99 -6.11 -13.63 9.66
N ILE A 100 -6.98 -14.16 8.80
CA ILE A 100 -7.50 -13.48 7.63
C ILE A 100 -9.00 -13.26 7.83
N HIS A 101 -9.38 -12.02 7.95
CA HIS A 101 -10.77 -11.59 8.09
C HIS A 101 -11.37 -11.26 6.74
N VAL A 102 -12.54 -11.80 6.45
CA VAL A 102 -13.30 -11.51 5.24
C VAL A 102 -14.62 -10.86 5.64
N ASP A 103 -14.80 -9.64 5.17
CA ASP A 103 -16.05 -8.89 5.19
C ASP A 103 -16.62 -8.94 3.78
N HIS A 104 -17.78 -9.55 3.57
CA HIS A 104 -18.36 -9.73 2.25
C HIS A 104 -19.48 -8.76 1.94
N ASP A 105 -20.03 -8.08 2.93
CA ASP A 105 -21.11 -7.10 2.75
C ASP A 105 -20.67 -5.64 2.93
N GLY A 106 -19.42 -5.40 3.39
CA GLY A 106 -18.79 -4.08 3.44
C GLY A 106 -19.20 -3.28 4.67
N ASP A 107 -19.61 -3.93 5.75
CA ASP A 107 -20.01 -3.27 7.00
C ASP A 107 -18.85 -3.08 8.01
N ALA A 108 -17.63 -3.50 7.61
CA ALA A 108 -16.42 -3.49 8.41
C ALA A 108 -16.44 -4.45 9.62
N VAL A 109 -17.31 -5.45 9.59
CA VAL A 109 -17.34 -6.57 10.52
C VAL A 109 -16.97 -7.85 9.77
N ALA A 110 -16.11 -8.68 10.33
CA ALA A 110 -15.72 -9.90 9.69
C ALA A 110 -16.85 -10.95 9.69
N ASP A 111 -17.31 -11.36 8.51
CA ASP A 111 -18.27 -12.46 8.34
C ASP A 111 -17.61 -13.82 8.46
N VAL A 112 -16.37 -13.93 8.00
CA VAL A 112 -15.58 -15.15 8.05
C VAL A 112 -14.17 -14.80 8.51
N THR A 113 -13.65 -15.61 9.42
CA THR A 113 -12.26 -15.53 9.87
C THR A 113 -11.58 -16.87 9.66
N TYR A 114 -10.46 -16.84 8.95
CA TYR A 114 -9.55 -17.98 8.81
C TYR A 114 -8.40 -17.79 9.77
N THR A 115 -8.30 -18.65 10.78
CA THR A 115 -7.23 -18.61 11.77
C THR A 115 -6.24 -19.74 11.50
N LEU A 116 -4.95 -19.40 11.38
CA LEU A 116 -3.85 -20.35 11.32
C LEU A 116 -3.06 -20.25 12.64
N SER A 117 -2.71 -21.41 13.18
CA SER A 117 -1.81 -21.51 14.31
C SER A 117 -0.74 -22.55 14.01
N SER A 118 0.47 -22.32 14.49
CA SER A 118 1.57 -23.27 14.38
C SER A 118 1.77 -24.08 15.65
N ARG A 119 2.44 -25.19 15.54
CA ARG A 119 2.92 -25.97 16.67
C ARG A 119 4.29 -26.56 16.30
N THR A 120 5.30 -26.18 17.05
CA THR A 120 6.63 -26.78 16.92
C THR A 120 6.65 -28.12 17.65
N GLU A 121 6.96 -29.19 16.93
CA GLU A 121 7.20 -30.53 17.51
C GLU A 121 8.72 -30.74 17.63
N VAL A 122 9.20 -31.05 18.82
CA VAL A 122 10.61 -31.29 19.14
C VAL A 122 10.85 -32.78 19.25
#